data_e696554d8862b646d1b9b8fc7f063b9a
#
_entry.id   e696554d8862b646d1b9b8fc7f063b9a
#
_cell.length_a   1.000
_cell.length_b   1.000
_cell.length_c   1.000
_cell.angle_alpha   90.00
_cell.angle_beta   90.00
_cell.angle_gamma   90.00
#
_symmetry.space_group_name_H-M   'P 1'
#
loop_
_entity.id
_entity.type
_entity.pdbx_description
1 polymer ?
#
loop_
_entity_poly.entity_id
_entity_poly.type
_entity_poly.pdbx_seq_one_letter_code
_entity_poly.pdbx_strand_id
1 'polypeptide(L)'
;RAAAGEDEPDARPLRRLALAADRIRSGASDKIDVPLLTQRTDEIGDLATSIQSMTEALLERIEANEQFAADVAHELKNPLTSIRSAVETLERVKDPDAATRLRQVITSDVKRLDRLITDISNASRLEAEMTRLPSEQIDIARFVRDVVRTYEGIGDGESAVHVSFTDATMGARLIVRGREGPLGQVLRNLIDNAR
;
A
#
# COMPACT_ATOMS: atom_id res chain seq x y z
N ARG A 1 -63.19 -6.59 5.50
CA ARG A 1 -62.39 -5.42 5.90
C ARG A 1 -60.93 -5.85 5.91
N ALA A 2 -60.25 -5.59 4.81
CA ALA A 2 -58.81 -5.73 4.67
C ALA A 2 -58.17 -4.52 5.38
N ALA A 3 -57.33 -4.78 6.38
CA ALA A 3 -56.45 -3.76 6.94
C ALA A 3 -55.39 -3.44 5.86
N ALA A 4 -55.48 -2.23 5.33
CA ALA A 4 -54.40 -1.64 4.57
C ALA A 4 -53.23 -1.43 5.55
N GLY A 5 -52.12 -2.10 5.31
CA GLY A 5 -50.88 -1.83 5.99
C GLY A 5 -50.45 -0.39 5.70
N GLU A 6 -50.53 0.47 6.70
CA GLU A 6 -49.92 1.79 6.69
C GLU A 6 -48.41 1.56 6.52
N ASP A 7 -47.89 1.79 5.31
CA ASP A 7 -46.49 1.92 5.05
C ASP A 7 -45.97 3.08 5.89
N GLU A 8 -45.40 2.79 7.04
CA GLU A 8 -44.81 3.79 7.92
C GLU A 8 -43.84 4.66 7.10
N PRO A 9 -43.95 6.01 7.14
CA PRO A 9 -43.12 6.91 6.33
C PRO A 9 -41.63 6.74 6.60
N ASP A 10 -41.25 6.13 7.72
CA ASP A 10 -39.86 5.86 8.10
C ASP A 10 -39.27 4.59 7.46
N ALA A 11 -40.08 3.67 6.95
CA ALA A 11 -39.58 2.44 6.33
C ALA A 11 -39.06 2.64 4.89
N ARG A 12 -39.54 3.64 4.17
CA ARG A 12 -39.15 3.93 2.77
C ARG A 12 -37.68 4.35 2.60
N PRO A 13 -37.13 5.25 3.44
CA PRO A 13 -35.71 5.61 3.39
C PRO A 13 -34.79 4.41 3.64
N LEU A 14 -35.08 3.61 4.66
CA LEU A 14 -34.28 2.42 5.01
C LEU A 14 -34.30 1.37 3.90
N ARG A 15 -35.44 1.17 3.24
CA ARG A 15 -35.55 0.27 2.09
C ARG A 15 -34.74 0.74 0.90
N ARG A 16 -34.67 2.06 0.65
CA ARG A 16 -33.82 2.66 -0.39
C ARG A 16 -32.33 2.45 -0.10
N LEU A 17 -31.90 2.65 1.15
CA LEU A 17 -30.51 2.37 1.58
C LEU A 17 -30.17 0.89 1.41
N ALA A 18 -31.05 -0.01 1.81
CA ALA A 18 -30.86 -1.45 1.64
C ALA A 18 -30.71 -1.84 0.17
N LEU A 19 -31.56 -1.29 -0.71
CA LEU A 19 -31.48 -1.54 -2.15
C LEU A 19 -30.21 -0.94 -2.77
N ALA A 20 -29.76 0.22 -2.34
CA ALA A 20 -28.52 0.83 -2.79
C ALA A 20 -27.30 -0.01 -2.37
N ALA A 21 -27.26 -0.45 -1.11
CA ALA A 21 -26.23 -1.35 -0.61
C ALA A 21 -26.18 -2.70 -1.36
N ASP A 22 -27.37 -3.27 -1.70
CA ASP A 22 -27.44 -4.51 -2.46
C ASP A 22 -26.97 -4.38 -3.90
N ARG A 23 -27.19 -3.22 -4.54
CA ARG A 23 -26.66 -2.90 -5.87
C ARG A 23 -25.14 -2.85 -5.90
N ILE A 24 -24.51 -2.27 -4.87
CA ILE A 24 -23.04 -2.25 -4.75
C ILE A 24 -22.52 -3.67 -4.52
N ARG A 25 -23.13 -4.40 -3.59
CA ARG A 25 -22.74 -5.79 -3.32
C ARG A 25 -22.82 -6.68 -4.58
N SER A 26 -23.77 -6.41 -5.47
CA SER A 26 -23.94 -7.15 -6.72
C SER A 26 -23.07 -6.65 -7.89
N GLY A 27 -22.25 -5.60 -7.67
CA GLY A 27 -21.44 -4.99 -8.73
C GLY A 27 -22.25 -4.24 -9.80
N ALA A 28 -23.51 -3.96 -9.53
CA ALA A 28 -24.40 -3.29 -10.47
C ALA A 28 -24.28 -1.75 -10.46
N SER A 29 -23.52 -1.19 -9.51
CA SER A 29 -23.25 0.24 -9.41
C SER A 29 -21.97 0.50 -8.60
N ASP A 30 -21.12 1.38 -9.10
CA ASP A 30 -19.89 1.84 -8.44
C ASP A 30 -20.12 3.01 -7.49
N LYS A 31 -21.37 3.47 -7.33
CA LYS A 31 -21.71 4.61 -6.46
C LYS A 31 -23.02 4.36 -5.72
N ILE A 32 -23.04 4.76 -4.45
CA ILE A 32 -24.30 4.94 -3.71
C ILE A 32 -24.90 6.28 -4.16
N ASP A 33 -25.88 6.22 -5.05
CA ASP A 33 -26.65 7.41 -5.42
C ASP A 33 -27.90 7.49 -4.52
N VAL A 34 -27.73 8.08 -3.33
CA VAL A 34 -28.82 8.39 -2.40
C VAL A 34 -28.78 9.86 -1.93
N PRO A 35 -28.62 10.83 -2.86
CA PRO A 35 -28.40 12.23 -2.50
C PRO A 35 -29.58 12.83 -1.70
N LEU A 36 -30.77 12.27 -1.83
CA LEU A 36 -31.95 12.71 -1.05
C LEU A 36 -31.91 12.28 0.42
N LEU A 37 -31.14 11.23 0.74
CA LEU A 37 -31.04 10.72 2.13
C LEU A 37 -29.91 11.40 2.88
N THR A 38 -28.80 11.77 2.22
CA THR A 38 -27.69 12.50 2.84
C THR A 38 -28.02 13.97 3.13
N GLN A 39 -29.08 14.52 2.54
CA GLN A 39 -29.57 15.89 2.83
C GLN A 39 -30.48 15.96 4.06
N ARG A 40 -30.82 14.81 4.68
CA ARG A 40 -31.62 14.77 5.92
C ARG A 40 -30.74 15.16 7.10
N THR A 41 -31.36 15.82 8.06
CA THR A 41 -30.71 16.26 9.31
C THR A 41 -31.15 15.42 10.52
N ASP A 42 -31.56 14.17 10.27
CA ASP A 42 -31.97 13.21 11.28
C ASP A 42 -31.02 11.98 11.27
N GLU A 43 -31.26 11.01 12.15
CA GLU A 43 -30.47 9.80 12.33
C GLU A 43 -30.36 8.98 11.03
N ILE A 44 -31.35 9.08 10.15
CA ILE A 44 -31.34 8.41 8.83
C ILE A 44 -30.37 9.11 7.88
N GLY A 45 -30.27 10.43 7.94
CA GLY A 45 -29.28 11.22 7.20
C GLY A 45 -27.85 10.90 7.64
N ASP A 46 -27.60 10.81 8.94
CA ASP A 46 -26.31 10.42 9.51
C ASP A 46 -25.91 9.00 9.09
N LEU A 47 -26.85 8.08 9.13
CA LEU A 47 -26.64 6.70 8.67
C LEU A 47 -26.33 6.65 7.17
N ALA A 48 -27.07 7.38 6.35
CA ALA A 48 -26.86 7.44 4.90
C ALA A 48 -25.47 7.98 4.56
N THR A 49 -25.04 9.05 5.24
CA THR A 49 -23.72 9.66 5.10
C THR A 49 -22.61 8.68 5.51
N SER A 50 -22.80 7.98 6.63
CA SER A 50 -21.84 6.98 7.12
C SER A 50 -21.68 5.81 6.14
N ILE A 51 -22.79 5.29 5.59
CA ILE A 51 -22.78 4.21 4.60
C ILE A 51 -22.11 4.69 3.30
N GLN A 52 -22.39 5.92 2.86
CA GLN A 52 -21.77 6.48 1.67
C GLN A 52 -20.26 6.58 1.85
N SER A 53 -19.79 7.19 2.94
CA SER A 53 -18.35 7.32 3.23
C SER A 53 -17.65 5.97 3.34
N MET A 54 -18.30 4.98 3.97
CA MET A 54 -17.76 3.62 4.05
C MET A 54 -17.65 2.97 2.66
N THR A 55 -18.62 3.18 1.80
CA THR A 55 -18.61 2.62 0.45
C THR A 55 -17.55 3.27 -0.43
N GLU A 56 -17.45 4.61 -0.37
CA GLU A 56 -16.40 5.34 -1.09
C GLU A 56 -15.01 4.86 -0.66
N ALA A 57 -14.75 4.74 0.64
CA ALA A 57 -13.47 4.20 1.15
C ALA A 57 -13.21 2.75 0.72
N LEU A 58 -14.26 1.91 0.62
CA LEU A 58 -14.13 0.54 0.12
C LEU A 58 -13.80 0.48 -1.37
N LEU A 59 -14.46 1.29 -2.18
CA LEU A 59 -14.21 1.36 -3.63
C LEU A 59 -12.81 1.88 -3.93
N GLU A 60 -12.37 2.96 -3.26
CA GLU A 60 -10.99 3.45 -3.35
C GLU A 60 -9.97 2.35 -3.00
N ARG A 61 -10.26 1.55 -1.99
CA ARG A 61 -9.37 0.45 -1.60
C ARG A 61 -9.34 -0.68 -2.62
N ILE A 62 -10.49 -1.00 -3.26
CA ILE A 62 -10.56 -2.00 -4.34
C ILE A 62 -9.76 -1.51 -5.54
N GLU A 63 -9.96 -0.27 -5.98
CA GLU A 63 -9.24 0.33 -7.10
C GLU A 63 -7.72 0.37 -6.86
N ALA A 64 -7.30 0.79 -5.66
CA ALA A 64 -5.90 0.78 -5.28
C ALA A 64 -5.30 -0.64 -5.30
N ASN A 65 -6.06 -1.66 -4.87
CA ASN A 65 -5.61 -3.04 -4.89
C ASN A 65 -5.52 -3.62 -6.30
N GLU A 66 -6.46 -3.28 -7.18
CA GLU A 66 -6.45 -3.67 -8.60
C GLU A 66 -5.25 -3.04 -9.32
N GLN A 67 -5.00 -1.74 -9.09
CA GLN A 67 -3.84 -1.05 -9.64
C GLN A 67 -2.53 -1.68 -9.14
N PHE A 68 -2.42 -1.94 -7.84
CA PHE A 68 -1.26 -2.61 -7.26
C PHE A 68 -1.01 -3.98 -7.90
N ALA A 69 -2.07 -4.79 -8.06
CA ALA A 69 -1.96 -6.10 -8.70
C ALA A 69 -1.49 -6.00 -10.16
N ALA A 70 -1.99 -5.02 -10.92
CA ALA A 70 -1.57 -4.77 -12.28
C ALA A 70 -0.10 -4.34 -12.35
N ASP A 71 0.34 -3.43 -11.49
CA ASP A 71 1.72 -2.94 -11.43
C ASP A 71 2.69 -4.08 -11.06
N VAL A 72 2.35 -4.89 -10.06
CA VAL A 72 3.12 -6.09 -9.69
C VAL A 72 3.24 -7.06 -10.86
N ALA A 73 2.14 -7.34 -11.56
CA ALA A 73 2.15 -8.23 -12.72
C ALA A 73 3.08 -7.71 -13.84
N HIS A 74 3.06 -6.41 -14.10
CA HIS A 74 3.95 -5.76 -15.07
C HIS A 74 5.42 -5.81 -14.65
N GLU A 75 5.72 -5.51 -13.39
CA GLU A 75 7.08 -5.53 -12.84
C GLU A 75 7.69 -6.94 -12.77
N LEU A 76 6.86 -7.98 -12.57
CA LEU A 76 7.31 -9.37 -12.63
C LEU A 76 7.49 -9.86 -14.08
N LYS A 77 6.63 -9.44 -15.01
CA LYS A 77 6.67 -9.88 -16.41
C LYS A 77 7.95 -9.42 -17.12
N ASN A 78 8.44 -8.22 -16.81
CA ASN A 78 9.62 -7.65 -17.46
C ASN A 78 10.89 -8.51 -17.26
N PRO A 79 11.35 -8.79 -16.03
CA PRO A 79 12.53 -9.64 -15.82
C PRO A 79 12.31 -11.08 -16.30
N LEU A 80 11.10 -11.65 -16.16
CA LEU A 80 10.79 -12.98 -16.70
C LEU A 80 10.94 -13.04 -18.23
N THR A 81 10.52 -12.00 -18.95
CA THR A 81 10.69 -11.92 -20.41
C THR A 81 12.16 -11.80 -20.79
N SER A 82 12.94 -11.00 -20.05
CA SER A 82 14.36 -10.84 -20.23
C SER A 82 15.12 -12.16 -20.00
N ILE A 83 14.84 -12.85 -18.88
CA ILE A 83 15.42 -14.16 -18.56
C ILE A 83 15.11 -15.16 -19.68
N ARG A 84 13.86 -15.26 -20.11
CA ARG A 84 13.46 -16.18 -21.19
C ARG A 84 14.24 -15.89 -22.47
N SER A 85 14.30 -14.64 -22.91
CA SER A 85 15.04 -14.24 -24.10
C SER A 85 16.55 -14.54 -23.99
N ALA A 86 17.12 -14.28 -22.81
CA ALA A 86 18.53 -14.59 -22.55
C ALA A 86 18.82 -16.10 -22.60
N VAL A 87 17.92 -16.93 -22.06
CA VAL A 87 18.04 -18.40 -22.10
C VAL A 87 17.93 -18.90 -23.54
N GLU A 88 16.91 -18.47 -24.31
CA GLU A 88 16.72 -18.85 -25.71
C GLU A 88 17.94 -18.47 -26.59
N THR A 89 18.55 -17.32 -26.29
CA THR A 89 19.75 -16.84 -26.98
C THR A 89 20.98 -17.65 -26.58
N LEU A 90 21.08 -18.02 -25.29
CA LEU A 90 22.20 -18.79 -24.75
C LEU A 90 22.31 -20.18 -25.38
N GLU A 91 21.19 -20.80 -25.78
CA GLU A 91 21.18 -22.09 -26.49
C GLU A 91 21.84 -22.03 -27.89
N ARG A 92 21.88 -20.85 -28.50
CA ARG A 92 22.35 -20.64 -29.87
C ARG A 92 23.71 -19.95 -29.95
N VAL A 93 24.13 -19.28 -28.88
CA VAL A 93 25.37 -18.51 -28.84
C VAL A 93 26.57 -19.47 -28.69
N LYS A 94 27.58 -19.27 -29.54
CA LYS A 94 28.85 -20.04 -29.52
C LYS A 94 30.00 -19.26 -28.89
N ASP A 95 29.87 -17.95 -28.81
CA ASP A 95 30.86 -17.06 -28.23
C ASP A 95 30.84 -17.14 -26.69
N PRO A 96 31.97 -17.51 -26.06
CA PRO A 96 32.04 -17.63 -24.58
C PRO A 96 31.78 -16.30 -23.86
N ASP A 97 32.21 -15.18 -24.41
CA ASP A 97 32.02 -13.87 -23.78
C ASP A 97 30.57 -13.42 -23.87
N ALA A 98 29.90 -13.68 -25.00
CA ALA A 98 28.46 -13.44 -25.11
C ALA A 98 27.66 -14.34 -24.18
N ALA A 99 28.02 -15.62 -24.03
CA ALA A 99 27.41 -16.54 -23.10
C ALA A 99 27.57 -16.08 -21.63
N THR A 100 28.72 -15.52 -21.29
CA THR A 100 28.99 -14.97 -19.95
C THR A 100 28.11 -13.74 -19.68
N ARG A 101 27.97 -12.81 -20.62
CA ARG A 101 27.08 -11.64 -20.50
C ARG A 101 25.62 -12.07 -20.32
N LEU A 102 25.14 -13.05 -21.08
CA LEU A 102 23.76 -13.55 -20.94
C LEU A 102 23.50 -14.18 -19.57
N ARG A 103 24.46 -14.93 -19.01
CA ARG A 103 24.35 -15.48 -17.64
C ARG A 103 24.31 -14.37 -16.60
N GLN A 104 25.05 -13.28 -16.80
CA GLN A 104 25.00 -12.12 -15.91
C GLN A 104 23.63 -11.44 -15.95
N VAL A 105 23.02 -11.28 -17.12
CA VAL A 105 21.65 -10.76 -17.27
C VAL A 105 20.67 -11.64 -16.50
N ILE A 106 20.70 -12.95 -16.71
CA ILE A 106 19.82 -13.88 -16.01
C ILE A 106 20.00 -13.75 -14.49
N THR A 107 21.25 -13.73 -14.01
CA THR A 107 21.54 -13.62 -12.57
C THR A 107 21.04 -12.29 -11.99
N SER A 108 21.22 -11.21 -12.73
CA SER A 108 20.74 -9.88 -12.33
C SER A 108 19.20 -9.82 -12.23
N ASP A 109 18.50 -10.38 -13.23
CA ASP A 109 17.04 -10.38 -13.26
C ASP A 109 16.44 -11.30 -12.20
N VAL A 110 17.08 -12.45 -11.90
CA VAL A 110 16.68 -13.31 -10.76
C VAL A 110 16.81 -12.55 -9.44
N LYS A 111 17.93 -11.85 -9.22
CA LYS A 111 18.09 -11.01 -8.01
C LYS A 111 17.07 -9.87 -7.93
N ARG A 112 16.66 -9.33 -9.09
CA ARG A 112 15.61 -8.31 -9.15
C ARG A 112 14.25 -8.89 -8.75
N LEU A 113 13.90 -10.08 -9.24
CA LEU A 113 12.67 -10.79 -8.86
C LEU A 113 12.62 -11.07 -7.36
N ASP A 114 13.72 -11.55 -6.78
CA ASP A 114 13.81 -11.86 -5.36
C ASP A 114 13.58 -10.60 -4.49
N ARG A 115 14.14 -9.46 -4.91
CA ARG A 115 13.86 -8.17 -4.26
C ARG A 115 12.40 -7.76 -4.39
N LEU A 116 11.79 -7.86 -5.58
CA LEU A 116 10.37 -7.52 -5.79
C LEU A 116 9.45 -8.36 -4.91
N ILE A 117 9.69 -9.67 -4.78
CA ILE A 117 8.91 -10.55 -3.91
C ILE A 117 9.04 -10.13 -2.45
N THR A 118 10.24 -9.78 -2.03
CA THR A 118 10.51 -9.27 -0.67
C THR A 118 9.77 -7.97 -0.41
N ASP A 119 9.80 -7.03 -1.36
CA ASP A 119 9.13 -5.73 -1.25
C ASP A 119 7.61 -5.87 -1.19
N ILE A 120 7.02 -6.77 -2.02
CA ILE A 120 5.58 -7.08 -1.98
C ILE A 120 5.20 -7.67 -0.62
N SER A 121 5.99 -8.61 -0.11
CA SER A 121 5.75 -9.23 1.20
C SER A 121 5.82 -8.20 2.34
N ASN A 122 6.79 -7.30 2.29
CA ASN A 122 6.94 -6.21 3.25
C ASN A 122 5.80 -5.21 3.17
N ALA A 123 5.34 -4.84 1.96
CA ALA A 123 4.20 -3.95 1.75
C ALA A 123 2.91 -4.55 2.32
N SER A 124 2.63 -5.83 2.04
CA SER A 124 1.47 -6.55 2.57
C SER A 124 1.48 -6.64 4.11
N ARG A 125 2.67 -6.89 4.68
CA ARG A 125 2.84 -6.92 6.14
C ARG A 125 2.62 -5.55 6.77
N LEU A 126 3.15 -4.50 6.14
CA LEU A 126 3.00 -3.12 6.59
C LEU A 126 1.52 -2.71 6.61
N GLU A 127 0.76 -3.03 5.57
CA GLU A 127 -0.67 -2.76 5.50
C GLU A 127 -1.44 -3.47 6.64
N ALA A 128 -1.11 -4.74 6.90
CA ALA A 128 -1.70 -5.49 7.99
C ALA A 128 -1.38 -4.88 9.37
N GLU A 129 -0.16 -4.41 9.59
CA GLU A 129 0.25 -3.72 10.82
C GLU A 129 -0.45 -2.37 10.98
N MET A 130 -0.61 -1.61 9.90
CA MET A 130 -1.33 -0.32 9.91
C MET A 130 -2.81 -0.48 10.27
N THR A 131 -3.41 -1.60 9.94
CA THR A 131 -4.82 -1.86 10.24
C THR A 131 -5.05 -2.36 11.67
N ARG A 132 -4.07 -3.09 12.26
CA ARG A 132 -4.24 -3.80 13.53
C ARG A 132 -3.73 -3.07 14.75
N LEU A 133 -2.66 -2.28 14.61
CA LEU A 133 -2.01 -1.64 15.74
C LEU A 133 -2.49 -0.21 15.94
N PRO A 134 -2.75 0.22 17.18
CA PRO A 134 -3.04 1.61 17.48
C PRO A 134 -1.84 2.50 17.17
N SER A 135 -2.07 3.77 16.87
CA SER A 135 -1.01 4.76 16.77
C SER A 135 -0.55 5.19 18.16
N GLU A 136 0.77 5.31 18.34
CA GLU A 136 1.43 5.74 19.58
C GLU A 136 2.08 7.12 19.40
N GLN A 137 2.47 7.71 20.52
CA GLN A 137 3.26 8.95 20.50
C GLN A 137 4.73 8.60 20.32
N ILE A 138 5.33 9.09 19.24
CA ILE A 138 6.72 8.83 18.88
C ILE A 138 7.49 10.14 18.95
N ASP A 139 8.61 10.14 19.70
CA ASP A 139 9.60 11.21 19.66
C ASP A 139 10.48 11.02 18.41
N ILE A 140 10.21 11.80 17.38
CA ILE A 140 10.84 11.65 16.05
C ILE A 140 12.36 11.84 16.13
N ALA A 141 12.85 12.78 16.94
CA ALA A 141 14.28 13.03 17.05
C ALA A 141 15.02 11.81 17.64
N ARG A 142 14.45 11.22 18.67
CA ARG A 142 14.97 9.97 19.27
C ARG A 142 14.89 8.82 18.27
N PHE A 143 13.73 8.62 17.68
CA PHE A 143 13.47 7.53 16.74
C PHE A 143 14.44 7.56 15.54
N VAL A 144 14.59 8.72 14.87
CA VAL A 144 15.51 8.88 13.73
C VAL A 144 16.95 8.62 14.14
N ARG A 145 17.37 9.12 15.32
CA ARG A 145 18.73 8.86 15.86
C ARG A 145 18.97 7.36 16.05
N ASP A 146 18.00 6.64 16.61
CA ASP A 146 18.14 5.20 16.86
C ASP A 146 18.20 4.42 15.53
N VAL A 147 17.43 4.80 14.50
CA VAL A 147 17.52 4.22 13.15
C VAL A 147 18.89 4.51 12.54
N VAL A 148 19.36 5.76 12.54
CA VAL A 148 20.67 6.15 11.96
C VAL A 148 21.81 5.38 12.59
N ARG A 149 21.79 5.17 13.91
CA ARG A 149 22.79 4.35 14.62
C ARG A 149 22.94 2.94 14.09
N THR A 150 21.88 2.35 13.54
CA THR A 150 21.97 1.00 12.95
C THR A 150 22.78 0.99 11.65
N TYR A 151 22.99 2.15 11.04
CA TYR A 151 23.81 2.32 9.84
C TYR A 151 25.22 2.83 10.13
N GLU A 152 25.48 3.28 11.37
CA GLU A 152 26.83 3.65 11.82
C GLU A 152 27.69 2.37 11.92
N GLY A 153 28.69 2.26 11.06
CA GLY A 153 29.61 1.10 11.03
C GLY A 153 29.28 0.03 9.99
N ILE A 154 28.25 0.21 9.18
CA ILE A 154 27.98 -0.66 8.04
C ILE A 154 28.69 -0.11 6.80
N GLY A 155 29.95 -0.48 6.60
CA GLY A 155 30.72 -0.17 5.39
C GLY A 155 32.22 -0.11 5.71
N ASP A 156 32.93 -1.15 5.35
CA ASP A 156 34.39 -1.17 5.28
C ASP A 156 34.80 -0.84 3.83
N GLY A 157 35.35 0.36 3.61
CA GLY A 157 35.95 0.70 2.33
C GLY A 157 35.78 2.16 1.87
N GLU A 158 36.48 2.54 0.82
CA GLU A 158 36.50 3.90 0.21
C GLU A 158 35.14 4.39 -0.33
N SER A 159 34.11 3.52 -0.36
CA SER A 159 32.75 3.82 -0.82
C SER A 159 31.70 3.81 0.29
N ALA A 160 32.12 3.91 1.56
CA ALA A 160 31.18 3.95 2.68
C ALA A 160 30.36 5.24 2.67
N VAL A 161 29.05 5.13 2.55
CA VAL A 161 28.12 6.26 2.69
C VAL A 161 27.95 6.55 4.18
N HIS A 162 28.35 7.75 4.61
CA HIS A 162 28.12 8.20 5.98
C HIS A 162 26.71 8.77 6.14
N VAL A 163 25.90 8.12 6.97
CA VAL A 163 24.60 8.64 7.38
C VAL A 163 24.77 9.37 8.71
N SER A 164 24.41 10.66 8.74
CA SER A 164 24.47 11.46 9.97
C SER A 164 23.13 12.08 10.28
N PHE A 165 22.82 12.20 11.57
CA PHE A 165 21.62 12.88 12.05
C PHE A 165 21.99 14.18 12.74
N THR A 166 21.45 15.31 12.27
CA THR A 166 21.60 16.62 12.91
C THR A 166 20.24 17.07 13.44
N ASP A 167 20.16 17.22 14.75
CA ASP A 167 18.95 17.71 15.41
C ASP A 167 18.90 19.24 15.37
N ALA A 168 18.08 19.80 14.48
CA ALA A 168 17.88 21.24 14.35
C ALA A 168 16.78 21.80 15.28
N THR A 169 16.18 20.97 16.14
CA THR A 169 15.05 21.36 16.99
C THR A 169 15.46 22.13 18.24
N MET A 170 16.77 22.35 18.48
CA MET A 170 17.30 23.01 19.67
C MET A 170 16.79 22.39 21.00
N GLY A 171 16.53 21.07 21.01
CA GLY A 171 16.03 20.34 22.17
C GLY A 171 14.50 20.35 22.34
N ALA A 172 13.74 20.92 21.39
CA ALA A 172 12.30 20.78 21.39
C ALA A 172 11.89 19.34 21.05
N ARG A 173 10.97 18.75 21.82
CA ARG A 173 10.43 17.43 21.53
C ARG A 173 9.47 17.50 20.36
N LEU A 174 9.73 16.76 19.30
CA LEU A 174 8.83 16.57 18.18
C LEU A 174 8.06 15.27 18.36
N ILE A 175 6.87 15.38 18.95
CA ILE A 175 5.99 14.22 19.17
C ILE A 175 4.99 14.12 18.03
N VAL A 176 4.96 12.98 17.35
CA VAL A 176 3.96 12.66 16.32
C VAL A 176 3.18 11.41 16.73
N ARG A 177 1.94 11.31 16.27
CA ARG A 177 1.17 10.06 16.39
C ARG A 177 1.45 9.20 15.17
N GLY A 178 1.99 8.02 15.41
CA GLY A 178 2.38 7.10 14.33
C GLY A 178 2.63 5.70 14.84
N ARG A 179 3.32 4.92 14.03
CA ARG A 179 3.79 3.57 14.37
C ARG A 179 5.27 3.47 14.03
N GLU A 180 6.09 3.01 14.97
CA GLU A 180 7.55 2.93 14.80
C GLU A 180 7.94 1.98 13.66
N GLY A 181 7.27 0.83 13.52
CA GLY A 181 7.55 -0.15 12.46
C GLY A 181 7.47 0.44 11.05
N PRO A 182 6.30 0.97 10.63
CA PRO A 182 6.12 1.65 9.35
C PRO A 182 7.08 2.82 9.12
N LEU A 183 7.24 3.70 10.11
CA LEU A 183 8.16 4.84 10.00
C LEU A 183 9.61 4.39 9.84
N GLY A 184 10.03 3.34 10.57
CA GLY A 184 11.36 2.77 10.43
C GLY A 184 11.59 2.16 9.05
N GLN A 185 10.58 1.54 8.46
CA GLN A 185 10.67 1.01 7.11
C GLN A 185 10.85 2.13 6.07
N VAL A 186 10.10 3.23 6.20
CA VAL A 186 10.26 4.41 5.32
C VAL A 186 11.68 4.96 5.40
N LEU A 187 12.21 5.17 6.61
CA LEU A 187 13.56 5.70 6.81
C LEU A 187 14.63 4.76 6.25
N ARG A 188 14.52 3.46 6.51
CA ARG A 188 15.45 2.47 5.95
C ARG A 188 15.43 2.48 4.43
N ASN A 189 14.25 2.46 3.81
CA ASN A 189 14.13 2.51 2.36
C ASN A 189 14.75 3.79 1.77
N LEU A 190 14.57 4.95 2.43
CA LEU A 190 15.18 6.20 1.97
C LEU A 190 16.71 6.17 2.08
N ILE A 191 17.25 5.64 3.18
CA ILE A 191 18.71 5.51 3.38
C ILE A 191 19.28 4.51 2.37
N ASP A 192 18.64 3.36 2.19
CA ASP A 192 19.11 2.31 1.28
C ASP A 192 19.05 2.74 -0.20
N ASN A 193 18.10 3.60 -0.58
CA ASN A 193 18.02 4.19 -1.91
C ASN A 193 19.07 5.31 -2.15
N ALA A 194 19.59 5.90 -1.09
CA ALA A 194 20.61 6.94 -1.17
C ALA A 194 22.05 6.38 -1.23
N ARG A 195 22.22 5.09 -0.97
CA ARG A 195 23.49 4.34 -1.03
C ARG A 195 23.74 3.76 -2.41
#